data_2124aa30348633b7c56f6451a21826a4
#
_entry.id   2124aa30348633b7c56f6451a21826a4
#
_cell.length_a   1.000
_cell.length_b   1.000
_cell.length_c   1.000
_cell.angle_alpha   90.00
_cell.angle_beta   90.00
_cell.angle_gamma   90.00
#
_symmetry.space_group_name_H-M   'P 1'
#
loop_
_entity.id
_entity.type
_entity.pdbx_description
1 polymer ?
#
loop_
_entity_poly.entity_id
_entity_poly.type
_entity_poly.pdbx_seq_one_letter_code
_entity_poly.pdbx_strand_id
1 'polypeptide(L)'
;METIPITVSGAKFLEDELLRLKDEERPRIVNDIATAREHGDLKENAEYHAAKEEQAFVEGRIQEIESKLSRLQIIDVKQLNQDGRCVFGTTVSLLNLSDDSEIIYQIVGEDEADIEKGKISCHSPIARALMGNEEGEEVTVNAPKGDIRYEILDVQYL
;
A
#
# COMPACT_ATOMS: atom_id res chain seq x y z
N MET A 1 20.67 -0.85 -0.14
CA MET A 1 19.27 -1.04 0.29
C MET A 1 18.32 -0.81 -0.88
N GLU A 2 17.35 -1.67 -1.00
CA GLU A 2 16.36 -1.52 -2.05
C GLU A 2 15.48 -0.29 -1.81
N THR A 3 15.21 0.45 -2.87
CA THR A 3 14.26 1.55 -2.81
C THR A 3 12.83 1.00 -2.92
N ILE A 4 11.90 1.71 -2.32
CA ILE A 4 10.49 1.35 -2.32
C ILE A 4 9.74 2.34 -3.21
N PRO A 5 9.22 1.89 -4.38
CA PRO A 5 8.42 2.79 -5.21
C PRO A 5 7.08 3.08 -4.54
N ILE A 6 6.68 4.33 -4.55
CA ILE A 6 5.44 4.77 -3.95
C ILE A 6 4.90 5.99 -4.71
N THR A 7 3.57 6.13 -4.76
CA THR A 7 2.96 7.32 -5.34
C THR A 7 3.07 8.51 -4.39
N VAL A 8 2.84 9.71 -4.90
CA VAL A 8 2.84 10.92 -4.07
C VAL A 8 1.81 10.80 -2.94
N SER A 9 0.61 10.32 -3.25
CA SER A 9 -0.45 10.16 -2.24
C SER A 9 -0.10 9.08 -1.21
N GLY A 10 0.55 8.01 -1.63
CA GLY A 10 0.98 6.94 -0.73
C GLY A 10 2.05 7.40 0.25
N ALA A 11 3.01 8.19 -0.23
CA ALA A 11 4.04 8.78 0.65
C ALA A 11 3.42 9.68 1.69
N LYS A 12 2.46 10.53 1.27
CA LYS A 12 1.75 11.41 2.19
C LYS A 12 0.96 10.61 3.23
N PHE A 13 0.31 9.54 2.81
CA PHE A 13 -0.44 8.67 3.71
C PHE A 13 0.46 8.08 4.81
N LEU A 14 1.66 7.61 4.44
CA LEU A 14 2.62 7.09 5.43
C LEU A 14 3.13 8.18 6.38
N GLU A 15 3.41 9.37 5.85
CA GLU A 15 3.85 10.49 6.68
C GLU A 15 2.77 10.91 7.67
N ASP A 16 1.51 10.98 7.23
CA ASP A 16 0.38 11.33 8.08
C ASP A 16 0.14 10.27 9.15
N GLU A 17 0.26 8.98 8.80
CA GLU A 17 0.15 7.88 9.75
C GLU A 17 1.25 7.98 10.83
N LEU A 18 2.49 8.23 10.42
CA LEU A 18 3.60 8.40 11.36
C LEU A 18 3.35 9.54 12.34
N LEU A 19 2.86 10.65 11.83
CA LEU A 19 2.57 11.83 12.66
C LEU A 19 1.47 11.50 13.67
N ARG A 20 0.39 10.85 13.24
CA ARG A 20 -0.69 10.43 14.13
C ARG A 20 -0.20 9.47 15.22
N LEU A 21 0.63 8.50 14.85
CA LEU A 21 1.17 7.54 15.82
C LEU A 21 2.05 8.22 16.87
N LYS A 22 2.89 9.16 16.46
CA LYS A 22 3.78 9.87 17.38
C LYS A 22 3.09 10.92 18.24
N ASP A 23 2.16 11.67 17.65
CA ASP A 23 1.56 12.83 18.31
C ASP A 23 0.26 12.54 19.04
N GLU A 24 -0.46 11.49 18.63
CA GLU A 24 -1.75 11.13 19.22
C GLU A 24 -1.71 9.78 19.93
N GLU A 25 -1.32 8.71 19.23
CA GLU A 25 -1.38 7.35 19.78
C GLU A 25 -0.35 7.10 20.87
N ARG A 26 0.89 7.51 20.64
CA ARG A 26 1.95 7.30 21.64
C ARG A 26 1.64 8.01 22.97
N PRO A 27 1.26 9.29 22.99
CA PRO A 27 0.88 9.96 24.24
C PRO A 27 -0.34 9.34 24.91
N ARG A 28 -1.33 8.91 24.13
CA ARG A 28 -2.52 8.24 24.68
C ARG A 28 -2.14 6.96 25.40
N ILE A 29 -1.29 6.15 24.80
CA ILE A 29 -0.86 4.87 25.40
C ILE A 29 -0.01 5.09 26.66
N VAL A 30 0.88 6.08 26.64
CA VAL A 30 1.66 6.44 27.83
C VAL A 30 0.72 6.81 28.98
N ASN A 31 -0.31 7.56 28.71
CA ASN A 31 -1.33 7.92 29.72
C ASN A 31 -2.12 6.70 30.19
N ASP A 32 -2.51 5.81 29.26
CA ASP A 32 -3.21 4.57 29.60
C ASP A 32 -2.37 3.67 30.53
N ILE A 33 -1.07 3.57 30.26
CA ILE A 33 -0.16 2.81 31.13
C ILE A 33 -0.09 3.43 32.52
N ALA A 34 0.06 4.75 32.61
CA ALA A 34 0.10 5.44 33.88
C ALA A 34 -1.18 5.23 34.68
N THR A 35 -2.34 5.32 34.03
CA THR A 35 -3.63 5.08 34.65
C THR A 35 -3.76 3.63 35.13
N ALA A 36 -3.36 2.67 34.30
CA ALA A 36 -3.42 1.25 34.66
C ALA A 36 -2.54 0.91 35.86
N ARG A 37 -1.36 1.55 35.98
CA ARG A 37 -0.44 1.33 37.11
C ARG A 37 -1.02 1.78 38.44
N GLU A 38 -1.95 2.71 38.42
CA GLU A 38 -2.63 3.18 39.63
C GLU A 38 -3.51 2.10 40.26
N HIS A 39 -3.88 1.06 39.52
CA HIS A 39 -4.69 -0.06 40.01
C HIS A 39 -3.88 -1.08 40.82
N GLY A 40 -2.57 -0.93 40.95
CA GLY A 40 -1.75 -1.72 41.86
C GLY A 40 -0.94 -2.83 41.20
N ASP A 41 -1.34 -4.10 41.39
CA ASP A 41 -0.55 -5.25 40.94
C ASP A 41 -0.38 -5.30 39.43
N LEU A 42 0.90 -5.21 38.98
CA LEU A 42 1.22 -5.21 37.55
C LEU A 42 1.15 -6.60 36.92
N LYS A 43 1.38 -7.67 37.69
CA LYS A 43 1.37 -9.02 37.12
C LYS A 43 -0.02 -9.50 36.73
N GLU A 44 -1.04 -9.11 37.48
CA GLU A 44 -2.43 -9.52 37.25
C GLU A 44 -3.28 -8.41 36.67
N ASN A 45 -2.68 -7.28 36.32
CA ASN A 45 -3.39 -6.13 35.81
C ASN A 45 -3.58 -6.26 34.29
N ALA A 46 -4.78 -6.71 33.88
CA ALA A 46 -5.09 -6.91 32.47
C ALA A 46 -5.03 -5.60 31.66
N GLU A 47 -5.44 -4.48 32.25
CA GLU A 47 -5.37 -3.18 31.58
C GLU A 47 -3.93 -2.75 31.31
N TYR A 48 -3.04 -2.98 32.27
CA TYR A 48 -1.61 -2.69 32.13
C TYR A 48 -1.00 -3.54 31.02
N HIS A 49 -1.26 -4.83 31.00
CA HIS A 49 -0.75 -5.74 29.99
C HIS A 49 -1.25 -5.40 28.60
N ALA A 50 -2.53 -5.08 28.47
CA ALA A 50 -3.11 -4.66 27.20
C ALA A 50 -2.48 -3.36 26.67
N ALA A 51 -2.26 -2.39 27.54
CA ALA A 51 -1.64 -1.11 27.18
C ALA A 51 -0.17 -1.30 26.77
N LYS A 52 0.56 -2.17 27.44
CA LYS A 52 1.95 -2.49 27.08
C LYS A 52 2.04 -3.20 25.75
N GLU A 53 1.11 -4.10 25.46
CA GLU A 53 1.03 -4.80 24.18
C GLU A 53 0.71 -3.83 23.04
N GLU A 54 -0.23 -2.93 23.26
CA GLU A 54 -0.54 -1.88 22.29
C GLU A 54 0.65 -0.95 22.06
N GLN A 55 1.39 -0.60 23.11
CA GLN A 55 2.61 0.20 23.01
C GLN A 55 3.64 -0.47 22.11
N ALA A 56 3.87 -1.77 22.31
CA ALA A 56 4.81 -2.52 21.48
C ALA A 56 4.40 -2.51 20.01
N PHE A 57 3.10 -2.66 19.74
CA PHE A 57 2.58 -2.61 18.39
C PHE A 57 2.79 -1.24 17.74
N VAL A 58 2.45 -0.17 18.44
CA VAL A 58 2.60 1.20 17.94
C VAL A 58 4.06 1.55 17.69
N GLU A 59 4.95 1.24 18.64
CA GLU A 59 6.39 1.51 18.48
C GLU A 59 6.98 0.71 17.30
N GLY A 60 6.56 -0.53 17.13
CA GLY A 60 6.96 -1.36 16.00
C GLY A 60 6.50 -0.76 14.67
N ARG A 61 5.28 -0.26 14.61
CA ARG A 61 4.75 0.37 13.40
C ARG A 61 5.49 1.69 13.08
N ILE A 62 5.80 2.48 14.11
CA ILE A 62 6.59 3.71 13.94
C ILE A 62 7.95 3.39 13.32
N GLN A 63 8.66 2.40 13.86
CA GLN A 63 9.96 1.99 13.32
C GLN A 63 9.85 1.50 11.88
N GLU A 64 8.83 0.72 11.57
CA GLU A 64 8.58 0.23 10.22
C GLU A 64 8.39 1.39 9.23
N ILE A 65 7.53 2.35 9.58
CA ILE A 65 7.27 3.51 8.72
C ILE A 65 8.53 4.35 8.54
N GLU A 66 9.25 4.63 9.64
CA GLU A 66 10.49 5.42 9.57
C GLU A 66 11.53 4.74 8.68
N SER A 67 11.66 3.43 8.78
CA SER A 67 12.55 2.66 7.91
C SER A 67 12.14 2.79 6.44
N LYS A 68 10.84 2.65 6.14
CA LYS A 68 10.33 2.78 4.77
C LYS A 68 10.53 4.18 4.22
N LEU A 69 10.23 5.22 5.00
CA LEU A 69 10.40 6.61 4.57
C LEU A 69 11.85 6.93 4.18
N SER A 70 12.82 6.28 4.81
CA SER A 70 14.23 6.46 4.46
C SER A 70 14.62 5.85 3.11
N ARG A 71 13.77 5.00 2.55
CA ARG A 71 14.04 4.24 1.32
C ARG A 71 13.05 4.52 0.20
N LEU A 72 12.15 5.48 0.37
CA LEU A 72 11.13 5.76 -0.63
C LEU A 72 11.70 6.32 -1.92
N GLN A 73 11.19 5.82 -3.04
CA GLN A 73 11.31 6.44 -4.34
C GLN A 73 9.91 6.94 -4.70
N ILE A 74 9.68 8.24 -4.51
CA ILE A 74 8.39 8.85 -4.78
C ILE A 74 8.26 9.10 -6.28
N ILE A 75 7.23 8.51 -6.89
CA ILE A 75 6.97 8.63 -8.32
C ILE A 75 5.71 9.45 -8.51
N ASP A 76 5.85 10.62 -9.13
CA ASP A 76 4.73 11.44 -9.53
C ASP A 76 4.33 11.04 -10.94
N VAL A 77 3.22 10.31 -11.04
CA VAL A 77 2.75 9.74 -12.30
C VAL A 77 2.45 10.84 -13.34
N LYS A 78 2.06 12.03 -12.91
CA LYS A 78 1.78 13.15 -13.80
C LYS A 78 3.02 13.70 -14.50
N GLN A 79 4.20 13.42 -13.95
CA GLN A 79 5.49 13.84 -14.50
C GLN A 79 6.09 12.80 -15.46
N LEU A 80 5.48 11.64 -15.59
CA LEU A 80 5.95 10.58 -16.47
C LEU A 80 5.57 10.87 -17.93
N ASN A 81 6.28 10.22 -18.88
CA ASN A 81 5.93 10.26 -20.28
C ASN A 81 4.56 9.58 -20.48
N GLN A 82 3.60 10.32 -21.04
CA GLN A 82 2.25 9.82 -21.27
C GLN A 82 2.14 9.20 -22.67
N ASP A 83 2.87 8.11 -22.87
CA ASP A 83 3.01 7.45 -24.17
C ASP A 83 2.10 6.22 -24.35
N GLY A 84 1.18 5.99 -23.42
CA GLY A 84 0.29 4.83 -23.46
C GLY A 84 0.88 3.56 -22.86
N ARG A 85 2.07 3.63 -22.31
CA ARG A 85 2.73 2.49 -21.68
C ARG A 85 2.31 2.33 -20.24
N CYS A 86 2.06 1.08 -19.82
CA CYS A 86 1.78 0.76 -18.42
C CYS A 86 3.06 0.82 -17.62
N VAL A 87 3.12 1.73 -16.68
CA VAL A 87 4.24 1.87 -15.75
C VAL A 87 3.70 2.06 -14.35
N PHE A 88 4.59 2.08 -13.36
CA PHE A 88 4.20 2.31 -11.97
C PHE A 88 3.36 3.59 -11.85
N GLY A 89 2.26 3.51 -11.11
CA GLY A 89 1.38 4.65 -10.83
C GLY A 89 0.24 4.84 -11.83
N THR A 90 0.29 4.19 -12.99
CA THR A 90 -0.76 4.36 -14.02
C THR A 90 -2.05 3.66 -13.65
N THR A 91 -3.15 4.21 -14.15
CA THR A 91 -4.49 3.62 -14.03
C THR A 91 -4.85 2.98 -15.36
N VAL A 92 -5.05 1.67 -15.35
CA VAL A 92 -5.20 0.85 -16.55
C VAL A 92 -6.60 0.27 -16.61
N SER A 93 -7.27 0.49 -17.76
CA SER A 93 -8.55 -0.15 -18.04
C SER A 93 -8.31 -1.42 -18.85
N LEU A 94 -8.85 -2.53 -18.37
CA LEU A 94 -8.62 -3.86 -18.91
C LEU A 94 -9.93 -4.51 -19.34
N LEU A 95 -9.87 -5.24 -20.46
CA LEU A 95 -10.94 -6.12 -20.90
C LEU A 95 -10.53 -7.57 -20.64
N ASN A 96 -11.31 -8.28 -19.84
CA ASN A 96 -11.11 -9.72 -19.66
C ASN A 96 -11.65 -10.43 -20.89
N LEU A 97 -10.77 -11.08 -21.65
CA LEU A 97 -11.12 -11.70 -22.93
C LEU A 97 -11.95 -12.98 -22.77
N SER A 98 -12.03 -13.54 -21.55
CA SER A 98 -12.82 -14.74 -21.28
C SER A 98 -14.31 -14.46 -21.13
N ASP A 99 -14.67 -13.32 -20.48
CA ASP A 99 -16.05 -13.00 -20.12
C ASP A 99 -16.50 -11.62 -20.58
N ASP A 100 -15.65 -10.90 -21.32
CA ASP A 100 -15.89 -9.53 -21.82
C ASP A 100 -16.16 -8.50 -20.71
N SER A 101 -15.78 -8.79 -19.47
CA SER A 101 -15.91 -7.82 -18.38
C SER A 101 -14.76 -6.81 -18.42
N GLU A 102 -15.05 -5.60 -17.99
CA GLU A 102 -14.04 -4.54 -17.88
C GLU A 102 -13.70 -4.30 -16.42
N ILE A 103 -12.44 -4.02 -16.16
CA ILE A 103 -11.96 -3.70 -14.81
C ILE A 103 -10.89 -2.63 -14.90
N ILE A 104 -10.84 -1.78 -13.89
CA ILE A 104 -9.86 -0.69 -13.81
C ILE A 104 -8.96 -0.91 -12.60
N TYR A 105 -7.65 -0.92 -12.83
CA TYR A 105 -6.66 -1.05 -11.77
C TYR A 105 -5.63 0.07 -11.83
N GLN A 106 -5.22 0.54 -10.68
CA GLN A 106 -4.05 1.42 -10.56
C GLN A 106 -2.88 0.60 -9.99
N ILE A 107 -1.70 0.72 -10.61
CA ILE A 107 -0.49 0.03 -10.15
C ILE A 107 0.21 0.92 -9.13
N VAL A 108 0.29 0.43 -7.89
CA VAL A 108 0.82 1.20 -6.75
C VAL A 108 1.86 0.39 -5.99
N GLY A 109 2.45 1.00 -4.95
CA GLY A 109 3.37 0.30 -4.07
C GLY A 109 2.63 -0.68 -3.15
N GLU A 110 3.36 -1.62 -2.55
CA GLU A 110 2.75 -2.63 -1.68
C GLU A 110 1.97 -2.03 -0.52
N ASP A 111 2.47 -0.94 0.06
CA ASP A 111 1.80 -0.29 1.20
C ASP A 111 0.52 0.43 0.82
N GLU A 112 0.33 0.70 -0.46
CA GLU A 112 -0.86 1.39 -0.97
C GLU A 112 -1.90 0.43 -1.53
N ALA A 113 -1.53 -0.84 -1.74
CA ALA A 113 -2.39 -1.81 -2.43
C ALA A 113 -3.69 -2.05 -1.66
N ASP A 114 -4.80 -1.99 -2.37
CA ASP A 114 -6.14 -2.23 -1.85
C ASP A 114 -7.02 -2.66 -3.02
N ILE A 115 -7.21 -3.96 -3.17
CA ILE A 115 -7.92 -4.52 -4.32
C ILE A 115 -9.38 -4.04 -4.40
N GLU A 116 -10.00 -3.77 -3.26
CA GLU A 116 -11.36 -3.25 -3.22
C GLU A 116 -11.48 -1.86 -3.83
N LYS A 117 -10.39 -1.08 -3.75
CA LYS A 117 -10.31 0.25 -4.34
C LYS A 117 -9.67 0.24 -5.72
N GLY A 118 -9.43 -0.94 -6.29
CA GLY A 118 -8.79 -1.06 -7.59
C GLY A 118 -7.29 -0.76 -7.58
N LYS A 119 -6.64 -0.81 -6.43
CA LYS A 119 -5.21 -0.56 -6.30
C LYS A 119 -4.46 -1.87 -6.15
N ILE A 120 -3.61 -2.19 -7.12
CA ILE A 120 -2.85 -3.44 -7.13
C ILE A 120 -1.37 -3.15 -6.88
N SER A 121 -0.72 -4.05 -6.15
CA SER A 121 0.71 -3.95 -5.90
C SER A 121 1.49 -4.12 -7.21
N CYS A 122 2.52 -3.32 -7.40
CA CYS A 122 3.44 -3.46 -8.53
C CYS A 122 4.15 -4.82 -8.54
N HIS A 123 4.15 -5.54 -7.45
CA HIS A 123 4.73 -6.89 -7.35
C HIS A 123 3.69 -8.00 -7.60
N SER A 124 2.42 -7.65 -7.77
CA SER A 124 1.39 -8.64 -8.06
C SER A 124 1.57 -9.26 -9.45
N PRO A 125 1.11 -10.49 -9.67
CA PRO A 125 1.23 -11.14 -10.99
C PRO A 125 0.58 -10.33 -12.11
N ILE A 126 -0.57 -9.72 -11.87
CA ILE A 126 -1.26 -8.92 -12.88
C ILE A 126 -0.49 -7.64 -13.21
N ALA A 127 0.04 -6.95 -12.19
CA ALA A 127 0.83 -5.75 -12.42
C ALA A 127 2.12 -6.06 -13.20
N ARG A 128 2.78 -7.17 -12.87
CA ARG A 128 3.99 -7.61 -13.58
C ARG A 128 3.71 -7.93 -15.05
N ALA A 129 2.56 -8.51 -15.33
CA ALA A 129 2.16 -8.81 -16.70
C ALA A 129 1.86 -7.53 -17.49
N LEU A 130 1.30 -6.51 -16.84
CA LEU A 130 0.91 -5.26 -17.48
C LEU A 130 2.08 -4.31 -17.72
N MET A 131 2.98 -4.18 -16.74
CA MET A 131 4.07 -3.19 -16.82
C MET A 131 4.97 -3.44 -18.02
N GLY A 132 5.25 -2.37 -18.77
CA GLY A 132 6.04 -2.42 -19.99
C GLY A 132 5.23 -2.62 -21.25
N ASN A 133 3.96 -2.98 -21.16
CA ASN A 133 3.07 -3.12 -22.30
C ASN A 133 2.29 -1.83 -22.56
N GLU A 134 1.74 -1.70 -23.75
CA GLU A 134 1.06 -0.49 -24.19
C GLU A 134 -0.43 -0.72 -24.46
N GLU A 135 -1.17 0.38 -24.60
CA GLU A 135 -2.56 0.33 -25.02
C GLU A 135 -2.71 -0.51 -26.30
N GLY A 136 -3.75 -1.34 -26.33
CA GLY A 136 -4.03 -2.21 -27.46
C GLY A 136 -3.37 -3.58 -27.39
N GLU A 137 -2.40 -3.78 -26.51
CA GLU A 137 -1.75 -5.06 -26.36
C GLU A 137 -2.55 -6.02 -25.48
N GLU A 138 -2.40 -7.31 -25.75
CA GLU A 138 -2.96 -8.37 -24.91
C GLU A 138 -1.87 -8.89 -23.98
N VAL A 139 -2.25 -9.17 -22.73
CA VAL A 139 -1.36 -9.77 -21.74
C VAL A 139 -1.99 -11.01 -21.14
N THR A 140 -1.17 -11.97 -20.74
CA THR A 140 -1.61 -13.18 -20.07
C THR A 140 -1.10 -13.15 -18.63
N VAL A 141 -2.04 -13.31 -17.68
CA VAL A 141 -1.73 -13.38 -16.25
C VAL A 141 -1.84 -14.84 -15.82
N ASN A 142 -0.75 -15.38 -15.30
CA ASN A 142 -0.74 -16.74 -14.76
C ASN A 142 -1.33 -16.72 -13.35
N ALA A 143 -2.52 -17.30 -13.19
CA ALA A 143 -3.20 -17.40 -11.92
C ALA A 143 -3.30 -18.86 -11.49
N PRO A 144 -3.43 -19.15 -10.17
CA PRO A 144 -3.54 -20.55 -9.69
C PRO A 144 -4.72 -21.31 -10.29
N LYS A 145 -5.80 -20.61 -10.65
CA LYS A 145 -7.00 -21.23 -11.23
C LYS A 145 -6.96 -21.31 -12.76
N GLY A 146 -5.86 -20.89 -13.37
CA GLY A 146 -5.71 -20.87 -14.81
C GLY A 146 -5.30 -19.49 -15.31
N ASP A 147 -4.85 -19.44 -16.56
CA ASP A 147 -4.40 -18.20 -17.17
C ASP A 147 -5.58 -17.32 -17.54
N ILE A 148 -5.44 -16.02 -17.27
CA ILE A 148 -6.43 -15.01 -17.63
C ILE A 148 -5.80 -14.07 -18.65
N ARG A 149 -6.49 -13.84 -19.77
CA ARG A 149 -6.02 -12.94 -20.82
C ARG A 149 -6.80 -11.63 -20.75
N TYR A 150 -6.05 -10.54 -20.79
CA TYR A 150 -6.60 -9.18 -20.80
C TYR A 150 -6.12 -8.40 -21.99
N GLU A 151 -6.98 -7.52 -22.52
CA GLU A 151 -6.57 -6.50 -23.45
C GLU A 151 -6.46 -5.18 -22.70
N ILE A 152 -5.38 -4.45 -22.95
CA ILE A 152 -5.17 -3.12 -22.37
C ILE A 152 -5.96 -2.11 -23.21
N LEU A 153 -7.07 -1.60 -22.65
CA LEU A 153 -7.94 -0.67 -23.36
C LEU A 153 -7.43 0.77 -23.30
N ASP A 154 -6.93 1.18 -22.13
CA ASP A 154 -6.56 2.56 -21.89
C ASP A 154 -5.56 2.63 -20.75
N VAL A 155 -4.61 3.57 -20.82
CA VAL A 155 -3.62 3.83 -19.78
C VAL A 155 -3.67 5.32 -19.43
N GLN A 156 -4.04 5.65 -18.20
CA GLN A 156 -4.17 7.02 -17.72
C GLN A 156 -3.10 7.35 -16.69
N TYR A 157 -2.61 8.57 -16.77
CA TYR A 157 -1.55 9.11 -15.88
C TYR A 157 -2.16 10.15 -14.95
N LEU A 158 -2.99 9.69 -14.02
CA LEU A 158 -3.81 10.56 -13.13
C LEU A 158 -3.08 11.05 -11.89
#